data_308a5b2c3321a79c7513a0dd094760c2
#
_entry.id   308a5b2c3321a79c7513a0dd094760c2
#
_cell.length_a   1.000
_cell.length_b   1.000
_cell.length_c   1.000
_cell.angle_alpha   90.00
_cell.angle_beta   90.00
_cell.angle_gamma   90.00
#
_symmetry.space_group_name_H-M   'P 1'
#
loop_
_entity.id
_entity.type
_entity.pdbx_description
1 polymer ?
#
loop_
_entity_poly.entity_id
_entity_poly.type
_entity_poly.pdbx_seq_one_letter_code
_entity_poly.pdbx_strand_id
1 'polypeptide(L)'
;MTSDRLDDYVEAVLSLVEQIPRGRATTYGAIADALFDEYGGGPRQPAAVMARHGSQVTWWRVVRADGSLPERLAAEARQAYLEEGTPLRASGSVDLRQALWLPPVG
;
A
#
# COMPACT_ATOMS: atom_id res chain seq x y z
N MET A 1 -6.65 23.10 -13.83
CA MET A 1 -5.46 23.42 -13.02
C MET A 1 -4.69 22.17 -12.67
N THR A 2 -3.38 22.24 -12.81
CA THR A 2 -2.53 21.06 -12.68
C THR A 2 -2.55 20.45 -11.28
N SER A 3 -2.76 21.25 -10.23
CA SER A 3 -2.80 20.79 -8.85
C SER A 3 -3.99 19.86 -8.57
N ASP A 4 -5.11 20.05 -9.29
CA ASP A 4 -6.31 19.26 -9.06
C ASP A 4 -6.10 17.78 -9.41
N ARG A 5 -5.38 17.53 -10.52
CA ARG A 5 -5.13 16.16 -10.95
C ARG A 5 -4.18 15.43 -10.00
N LEU A 6 -3.20 16.12 -9.45
CA LEU A 6 -2.31 15.54 -8.46
C LEU A 6 -3.06 15.24 -7.16
N ASP A 7 -3.91 16.16 -6.72
CA ASP A 7 -4.73 15.97 -5.54
C ASP A 7 -5.70 14.79 -5.72
N ASP A 8 -6.27 14.65 -6.92
CA ASP A 8 -7.15 13.52 -7.24
C ASP A 8 -6.39 12.19 -7.16
N TYR A 9 -5.14 12.17 -7.62
CA TYR A 9 -4.33 10.96 -7.55
C TYR A 9 -4.03 10.58 -6.10
N VAL A 10 -3.64 11.55 -5.27
CA VAL A 10 -3.40 11.32 -3.85
C VAL A 10 -4.65 10.74 -3.19
N GLU A 11 -5.80 11.34 -3.43
CA GLU A 11 -7.07 10.87 -2.88
C GLU A 11 -7.39 9.46 -3.34
N ALA A 12 -7.15 9.15 -4.62
CA ALA A 12 -7.41 7.82 -5.16
C ALA A 12 -6.53 6.76 -4.50
N VAL A 13 -5.24 7.06 -4.30
CA VAL A 13 -4.33 6.14 -3.61
C VAL A 13 -4.78 5.89 -2.18
N LEU A 14 -5.04 6.95 -1.43
CA LEU A 14 -5.43 6.83 -0.03
C LEU A 14 -6.77 6.10 0.11
N SER A 15 -7.70 6.33 -0.80
CA SER A 15 -8.99 5.63 -0.80
C SER A 15 -8.81 4.13 -1.04
N LEU A 16 -7.92 3.73 -1.95
CA LEU A 16 -7.63 2.32 -2.17
C LEU A 16 -7.02 1.69 -0.93
N VAL A 17 -6.10 2.39 -0.27
CA VAL A 17 -5.46 1.86 0.94
C VAL A 17 -6.49 1.60 2.02
N GLU A 18 -7.46 2.49 2.18
CA GLU A 18 -8.52 2.33 3.18
C GLU A 18 -9.42 1.12 2.90
N GLN A 19 -9.46 0.63 1.67
CA GLN A 19 -10.24 -0.53 1.30
C GLN A 19 -9.54 -1.86 1.61
N ILE A 20 -8.24 -1.85 1.88
CA ILE A 20 -7.49 -3.09 2.15
C ILE A 20 -8.01 -3.71 3.44
N PRO A 21 -8.47 -4.97 3.39
CA PRO A 21 -8.99 -5.61 4.60
C PRO A 21 -7.92 -5.80 5.67
N ARG A 22 -8.36 -5.82 6.90
CA ARG A 22 -7.52 -6.15 8.06
C ARG A 22 -6.87 -7.52 7.84
N GLY A 23 -5.58 -7.62 8.09
CA GLY A 23 -4.83 -8.87 7.91
C GLY A 23 -4.38 -9.14 6.48
N ARG A 24 -4.62 -8.20 5.57
CA ARG A 24 -4.22 -8.33 4.17
C ARG A 24 -3.29 -7.19 3.79
N ALA A 25 -2.62 -7.33 2.66
CA ALA A 25 -1.69 -6.31 2.17
C ALA A 25 -1.69 -6.27 0.65
N THR A 26 -1.37 -5.11 0.10
CA THR A 26 -1.15 -4.97 -1.34
C THR A 26 0.23 -4.34 -1.58
N THR A 27 0.60 -4.18 -2.84
CA THR A 27 1.88 -3.60 -3.22
C THR A 27 1.70 -2.26 -3.89
N TYR A 28 2.77 -1.46 -3.91
CA TYR A 28 2.76 -0.19 -4.65
C TYR A 28 2.46 -0.43 -6.14
N GLY A 29 2.99 -1.55 -6.68
CA GLY A 29 2.73 -1.91 -8.07
C GLY A 29 1.27 -2.23 -8.33
N ALA A 30 0.62 -2.94 -7.42
CA ALA A 30 -0.80 -3.27 -7.57
C ALA A 30 -1.68 -2.02 -7.53
N ILE A 31 -1.35 -1.07 -6.66
CA ILE A 31 -2.06 0.22 -6.62
C ILE A 31 -1.86 0.98 -7.93
N ALA A 32 -0.61 1.04 -8.41
CA ALA A 32 -0.31 1.71 -9.67
C ALA A 32 -1.07 1.09 -10.84
N ASP A 33 -1.14 -0.23 -10.88
CA ASP A 33 -1.88 -0.94 -11.94
C ASP A 33 -3.37 -0.62 -11.89
N ALA A 34 -3.94 -0.57 -10.69
CA ALA A 34 -5.36 -0.27 -10.52
C ALA A 34 -5.72 1.16 -10.98
N LEU A 35 -4.78 2.08 -10.88
CA LEU A 35 -4.99 3.49 -11.24
C LEU A 35 -4.43 3.83 -12.62
N PHE A 36 -3.83 2.88 -13.31
CA PHE A 36 -3.12 3.14 -14.56
C PHE A 36 -4.04 3.69 -15.66
N ASP A 37 -5.22 3.13 -15.82
CA ASP A 37 -6.12 3.54 -16.90
C ASP A 37 -6.54 5.01 -16.77
N GLU A 38 -6.71 5.49 -15.55
CA GLU A 38 -7.15 6.85 -15.31
C GLU A 38 -5.98 7.84 -15.22
N TYR A 39 -4.86 7.42 -14.60
CA TYR A 39 -3.76 8.35 -14.28
C TYR A 39 -2.44 8.02 -14.96
N GLY A 40 -2.26 6.80 -15.46
CA GLY A 40 -0.97 6.34 -15.97
C GLY A 40 0.06 6.14 -14.86
N GLY A 41 1.33 6.10 -15.23
CA GLY A 41 2.44 6.03 -14.30
C GLY A 41 2.78 4.63 -13.82
N GLY A 42 3.64 4.55 -12.80
CA GLY A 42 4.13 3.29 -12.26
C GLY A 42 4.24 3.31 -10.74
N PRO A 43 4.90 2.29 -10.14
CA PRO A 43 4.91 2.09 -8.68
C PRO A 43 5.51 3.23 -7.87
N ARG A 44 6.36 4.05 -8.47
CA ARG A 44 6.97 5.19 -7.76
C ARG A 44 5.96 6.22 -7.32
N GLN A 45 4.87 6.37 -8.04
CA GLN A 45 3.86 7.38 -7.72
C GLN A 45 3.07 7.04 -6.45
N PRO A 46 2.50 5.83 -6.31
CA PRO A 46 1.88 5.47 -5.04
C PRO A 46 2.87 5.47 -3.89
N ALA A 47 4.12 5.06 -4.13
CA ALA A 47 5.14 5.07 -3.09
C ALA A 47 5.39 6.50 -2.59
N ALA A 48 5.45 7.48 -3.50
CA ALA A 48 5.61 8.88 -3.13
C ALA A 48 4.42 9.41 -2.33
N VAL A 49 3.20 9.03 -2.72
CA VAL A 49 1.99 9.40 -1.99
C VAL A 49 2.05 8.86 -0.56
N MET A 50 2.41 7.58 -0.42
CA MET A 50 2.50 6.95 0.90
C MET A 50 3.59 7.58 1.77
N ALA A 51 4.71 7.99 1.16
CA ALA A 51 5.78 8.66 1.90
C ALA A 51 5.32 10.00 2.48
N ARG A 52 4.46 10.73 1.77
CA ARG A 52 4.00 12.05 2.19
C ARG A 52 2.73 12.03 3.01
N HIS A 53 1.82 11.12 2.69
CA HIS A 53 0.45 11.14 3.23
C HIS A 53 0.07 9.85 3.95
N GLY A 54 0.92 8.83 3.92
CA GLY A 54 0.57 7.51 4.42
C GLY A 54 0.23 7.44 5.89
N SER A 55 0.77 8.37 6.71
CA SER A 55 0.49 8.36 8.15
C SER A 55 -0.99 8.53 8.50
N GLN A 56 -1.79 8.95 7.54
CA GLN A 56 -3.23 9.17 7.73
C GLN A 56 -4.05 7.90 7.55
N VAL A 57 -3.46 6.84 7.00
CA VAL A 57 -4.17 5.61 6.67
C VAL A 57 -3.40 4.39 7.18
N THR A 58 -3.92 3.19 6.92
CA THR A 58 -3.30 1.93 7.34
C THR A 58 -2.09 1.58 6.46
N TRP A 59 -1.05 2.41 6.55
CA TRP A 59 0.11 2.35 5.66
C TRP A 59 0.85 1.01 5.67
N TRP A 60 0.80 0.28 6.77
CA TRP A 60 1.47 -1.02 6.88
C TRP A 60 0.85 -2.09 5.98
N ARG A 61 -0.31 -1.82 5.43
CA ARG A 61 -0.98 -2.73 4.49
C ARG A 61 -0.53 -2.53 3.04
N VAL A 62 0.42 -1.61 2.81
CA VAL A 62 1.03 -1.40 1.48
C VAL A 62 2.51 -1.66 1.60
N VAL A 63 3.00 -2.64 0.85
CA VAL A 63 4.38 -3.10 0.97
C VAL A 63 5.05 -3.17 -0.41
N ARG A 64 6.37 -3.39 -0.40
CA ARG A 64 7.11 -3.65 -1.63
C ARG A 64 6.74 -5.01 -2.21
N ALA A 65 7.15 -5.27 -3.45
CA ALA A 65 6.83 -6.52 -4.13
C ALA A 65 7.31 -7.77 -3.36
N ASP A 66 8.33 -7.64 -2.53
CA ASP A 66 8.83 -8.75 -1.70
C ASP A 66 8.15 -8.83 -0.33
N GLY A 67 7.16 -7.99 -0.07
CA GLY A 67 6.45 -7.97 1.20
C GLY A 67 7.10 -7.13 2.29
N SER A 68 8.21 -6.45 1.98
CA SER A 68 8.96 -5.68 2.97
C SER A 68 8.56 -4.21 3.00
N LEU A 69 8.97 -3.55 4.07
CA LEU A 69 8.88 -2.11 4.26
C LEU A 69 10.27 -1.56 4.59
N PRO A 70 10.48 -0.25 4.44
CA PRO A 70 11.73 0.35 4.92
C PRO A 70 11.99 -0.03 6.37
N GLU A 71 13.24 -0.28 6.70
CA GLU A 71 13.62 -0.79 8.01
C GLU A 71 13.15 0.11 9.16
N ARG A 72 13.19 1.43 8.94
CA ARG A 72 12.73 2.38 9.97
C ARG A 72 11.25 2.24 10.34
N LEU A 73 10.45 1.62 9.47
CA LEU A 73 9.02 1.40 9.68
C LEU A 73 8.70 -0.03 10.13
N ALA A 74 9.68 -0.92 10.03
CA ALA A 74 9.43 -2.36 10.21
C ALA A 74 8.93 -2.70 11.62
N ALA A 75 9.48 -2.10 12.65
CA ALA A 75 9.09 -2.40 14.03
C ALA A 75 7.63 -1.99 14.31
N GLU A 76 7.26 -0.81 13.87
CA GLU A 76 5.90 -0.31 14.06
C GLU A 76 4.90 -1.13 13.23
N ALA A 77 5.27 -1.47 11.99
CA ALA A 77 4.44 -2.29 11.14
C ALA A 77 4.24 -3.69 11.73
N ARG A 78 5.30 -4.25 12.32
CA ARG A 78 5.21 -5.59 12.94
C ARG A 78 4.14 -5.64 14.01
N GLN A 79 4.06 -4.60 14.84
CA GLN A 79 3.03 -4.52 15.88
C GLN A 79 1.63 -4.59 15.25
N ALA A 80 1.41 -3.82 14.19
CA ALA A 80 0.13 -3.83 13.50
C ALA A 80 -0.17 -5.19 12.87
N TYR A 81 0.82 -5.83 12.24
CA TYR A 81 0.65 -7.14 11.64
C TYR A 81 0.25 -8.20 12.67
N LEU A 82 0.89 -8.16 13.83
CA LEU A 82 0.55 -9.12 14.89
C LEU A 82 -0.87 -8.92 15.40
N GLU A 83 -1.29 -7.68 15.55
CA GLU A 83 -2.65 -7.36 15.98
C GLU A 83 -3.70 -7.78 14.96
N GLU A 84 -3.38 -7.68 13.67
CA GLU A 84 -4.32 -8.01 12.61
C GLU A 84 -4.28 -9.48 12.17
N GLY A 85 -3.30 -10.23 12.65
CA GLY A 85 -3.12 -11.61 12.21
C GLY A 85 -2.62 -11.74 10.79
N THR A 86 -1.87 -10.75 10.30
CA THR A 86 -1.32 -10.77 8.94
C THR A 86 -0.30 -11.88 8.79
N PRO A 87 -0.41 -12.75 7.75
CA PRO A 87 0.60 -13.77 7.52
C PRO A 87 1.97 -13.17 7.25
N LEU A 88 2.98 -13.62 8.01
CA LEU A 88 4.34 -13.13 7.89
C LEU A 88 5.30 -14.27 7.54
N ARG A 89 6.36 -13.93 6.82
CA ARG A 89 7.47 -14.85 6.57
C ARG A 89 8.40 -14.83 7.79
N ALA A 90 9.32 -15.80 7.85
CA ALA A 90 10.30 -15.86 8.91
C ALA A 90 11.11 -14.59 9.04
N SER A 91 11.35 -13.89 7.93
CA SER A 91 12.07 -12.62 7.91
C SER A 91 11.31 -11.45 8.56
N GLY A 92 10.02 -11.61 8.80
CA GLY A 92 9.14 -10.55 9.29
C GLY A 92 8.41 -9.80 8.18
N SER A 93 8.76 -10.06 6.92
CA SER A 93 8.04 -9.48 5.79
C SER A 93 6.67 -10.13 5.62
N VAL A 94 5.73 -9.38 5.03
CA VAL A 94 4.40 -9.94 4.76
C VAL A 94 4.51 -11.09 3.77
N ASP A 95 3.85 -12.19 4.08
CA ASP A 95 3.75 -13.32 3.16
C ASP A 95 2.65 -13.04 2.16
N LEU A 96 3.03 -12.43 1.03
CA LEU A 96 2.07 -12.04 0.00
C LEU A 96 1.40 -13.23 -0.69
N ARG A 97 1.94 -14.43 -0.58
CA ARG A 97 1.28 -15.61 -1.11
C ARG A 97 -0.04 -15.86 -0.40
N GLN A 98 -0.14 -15.49 0.87
CA GLN A 98 -1.34 -15.67 1.68
C GLN A 98 -2.11 -14.37 1.89
N ALA A 99 -1.42 -13.23 1.95
CA ALA A 99 -2.00 -11.97 2.40
C ALA A 99 -2.38 -11.02 1.25
N LEU A 100 -1.95 -11.30 0.02
CA LEU A 100 -2.16 -10.36 -1.08
C LEU A 100 -3.63 -10.05 -1.31
N TRP A 101 -3.92 -8.77 -1.35
CA TRP A 101 -5.22 -8.23 -1.75
C TRP A 101 -4.99 -7.36 -2.98
N LEU A 102 -5.77 -7.58 -4.01
CA LEU A 102 -5.67 -6.78 -5.24
C LEU A 102 -6.77 -5.74 -5.27
N PRO A 103 -6.39 -4.46 -5.48
CA PRO A 103 -7.40 -3.40 -5.60
C PRO A 103 -8.35 -3.67 -6.77
N PRO A 104 -9.62 -3.29 -6.66
CA PRO A 104 -10.53 -3.40 -7.79
C PRO A 104 -10.04 -2.52 -8.94
N VAL A 105 -10.12 -3.05 -10.16
CA VAL A 105 -9.76 -2.31 -11.37
C VAL A 105 -11.05 -1.72 -11.92
N GLY A 106 -11.11 -0.41 -11.94
CA GLY A 106 -12.33 0.29 -12.29
C GLY A 106 -12.48 0.62 -13.74
#